data_0c921259756d764fd97303c8c1d8a0ba
#
_entry.id   0c921259756d764fd97303c8c1d8a0ba
#
_cell.length_a   1.000
_cell.length_b   1.000
_cell.length_c   1.000
_cell.angle_alpha   90.00
_cell.angle_beta   90.00
_cell.angle_gamma   90.00
#
_symmetry.space_group_name_H-M   'P 1'
#
loop_
_entity.id
_entity.type
_entity.pdbx_description
1 polymer ?
#
loop_
_entity_poly.entity_id
_entity_poly.type
_entity_poly.pdbx_seq_one_letter_code
_entity_poly.pdbx_strand_id
1 'polypeptide(L)'
;MSERTVSIDNPFFSRVWTLMSSHETEALTRLRQENLAGLSGRVLEIGAGTGTNFAHYPDSVAAVVAVEPEQRLLVHARTAAEQAPVPVRVSGLAAEEIDDAGIGTESFDAVVCSLVLCTVDDPESIVQECFSRLKPGGELRYMEHVRSGGWRGRIQRVADATVWPTLFGNCHTHRDTEDTIRRAGFVTESARRQWTMPRWLPLPVAEFALGRAVKPTAGS
;
A
#
# COMPACT_ATOMS: atom_id res chain seq x y z
N MET A 1 29.75 8.72 6.43
CA MET A 1 28.55 8.56 7.28
C MET A 1 27.86 7.30 6.77
N SER A 2 27.76 6.27 7.61
CA SER A 2 27.16 4.99 7.21
C SER A 2 25.66 5.17 7.04
N GLU A 3 25.16 5.03 5.84
CA GLU A 3 23.73 4.96 5.52
C GLU A 3 23.13 3.81 6.32
N ARG A 4 22.26 4.10 7.26
CA ARG A 4 21.40 3.10 7.88
C ARG A 4 20.23 2.86 6.94
N THR A 5 20.43 2.00 5.96
CA THR A 5 19.30 1.45 5.21
C THR A 5 18.43 0.70 6.21
N VAL A 6 17.19 1.11 6.37
CA VAL A 6 16.20 0.42 7.22
C VAL A 6 15.84 -0.89 6.52
N SER A 7 16.61 -1.93 6.80
CA SER A 7 16.31 -3.28 6.30
C SER A 7 15.32 -3.93 7.25
N ILE A 8 14.11 -4.18 6.78
CA ILE A 8 13.12 -4.98 7.51
C ILE A 8 13.48 -6.45 7.27
N ASP A 9 13.85 -7.16 8.34
CA ASP A 9 14.12 -8.60 8.28
C ASP A 9 13.07 -9.37 9.09
N ASN A 10 12.02 -9.83 8.42
CA ASN A 10 10.99 -10.68 9.02
C ASN A 10 10.81 -11.96 8.17
N PRO A 11 11.66 -13.00 8.39
CA PRO A 11 11.62 -14.22 7.58
C PRO A 11 10.32 -15.00 7.67
N PHE A 12 9.64 -14.95 8.81
CA PHE A 12 8.35 -15.60 8.99
C PHE A 12 7.28 -14.92 8.16
N PHE A 13 7.16 -13.60 8.31
CA PHE A 13 6.19 -12.81 7.56
C PHE A 13 6.40 -12.92 6.05
N SER A 14 7.65 -12.78 5.56
CA SER A 14 7.91 -12.84 4.12
C SER A 14 7.53 -14.18 3.51
N ARG A 15 7.72 -15.30 4.22
CA ARG A 15 7.25 -16.63 3.78
C ARG A 15 5.72 -16.72 3.74
N VAL A 16 5.05 -16.27 4.81
CA VAL A 16 3.58 -16.25 4.88
C VAL A 16 3.03 -15.36 3.77
N TRP A 17 3.58 -14.16 3.59
CA TRP A 17 3.16 -13.22 2.57
C TRP A 17 3.35 -13.76 1.16
N THR A 18 4.51 -14.37 0.86
CA THR A 18 4.79 -15.00 -0.43
C THR A 18 3.77 -16.10 -0.73
N LEU A 19 3.45 -16.94 0.27
CA LEU A 19 2.43 -17.98 0.10
C LEU A 19 1.04 -17.41 -0.12
N MET A 20 0.65 -16.39 0.66
CA MET A 20 -0.67 -15.75 0.52
C MET A 20 -0.80 -15.02 -0.82
N SER A 21 0.21 -14.29 -1.25
CA SER A 21 0.19 -13.56 -2.53
C SER A 21 0.22 -14.49 -3.75
N SER A 22 0.87 -15.66 -3.66
CA SER A 22 0.85 -16.65 -4.74
C SER A 22 -0.50 -17.38 -4.89
N HIS A 23 -1.36 -17.33 -3.86
CA HIS A 23 -2.70 -17.94 -3.84
C HIS A 23 -3.78 -16.88 -3.58
N GLU A 24 -3.58 -15.70 -4.13
CA GLU A 24 -4.55 -14.61 -3.95
C GLU A 24 -5.93 -15.02 -4.51
N THR A 25 -6.98 -14.70 -3.77
CA THR A 25 -8.34 -15.00 -4.20
C THR A 25 -8.77 -14.11 -5.36
N GLU A 26 -9.65 -14.60 -6.25
CA GLU A 26 -10.23 -13.77 -7.32
C GLU A 26 -10.84 -12.46 -6.79
N ALA A 27 -11.40 -12.48 -5.58
CA ALA A 27 -11.98 -11.29 -4.97
C ALA A 27 -10.91 -10.21 -4.70
N LEU A 28 -9.75 -10.59 -4.17
CA LEU A 28 -8.64 -9.65 -3.94
C LEU A 28 -8.03 -9.18 -5.25
N THR A 29 -7.84 -10.08 -6.21
CA THR A 29 -7.36 -9.73 -7.56
C THR A 29 -8.27 -8.68 -8.22
N ARG A 30 -9.59 -8.85 -8.14
CA ARG A 30 -10.57 -7.85 -8.65
C ARG A 30 -10.45 -6.51 -7.93
N LEU A 31 -10.24 -6.51 -6.61
CA LEU A 31 -10.04 -5.27 -5.85
C LEU A 31 -8.76 -4.53 -6.26
N ARG A 32 -7.66 -5.27 -6.54
CA ARG A 32 -6.42 -4.68 -7.08
C ARG A 32 -6.65 -4.07 -8.45
N GLN A 33 -7.27 -4.81 -9.35
CA GLN A 33 -7.59 -4.33 -10.70
C GLN A 33 -8.44 -3.06 -10.64
N GLU A 34 -9.45 -3.02 -9.77
CA GLU A 34 -10.27 -1.84 -9.56
C GLU A 34 -9.46 -0.67 -8.98
N ASN A 35 -8.60 -0.94 -7.98
CA ASN A 35 -7.77 0.08 -7.37
C ASN A 35 -6.80 0.74 -8.36
N LEU A 36 -6.31 -0.02 -9.33
CA LEU A 36 -5.35 0.44 -10.35
C LEU A 36 -6.02 0.96 -11.62
N ALA A 37 -7.31 0.69 -11.81
CA ALA A 37 -8.04 1.09 -13.01
C ALA A 37 -7.99 2.61 -13.24
N GLY A 38 -7.71 3.00 -14.49
CA GLY A 38 -7.65 4.40 -14.91
C GLY A 38 -6.41 5.16 -14.48
N LEU A 39 -5.45 4.53 -13.81
CA LEU A 39 -4.15 5.13 -13.54
C LEU A 39 -3.43 5.49 -14.85
N SER A 40 -2.67 6.57 -14.85
CA SER A 40 -1.87 7.00 -15.99
C SER A 40 -0.62 7.76 -15.56
N GLY A 41 0.32 7.95 -16.49
CA GLY A 41 1.55 8.70 -16.24
C GLY A 41 2.54 7.95 -15.35
N ARG A 42 3.26 8.65 -14.49
CA ARG A 42 4.27 8.07 -13.58
C ARG A 42 3.63 7.72 -12.24
N VAL A 43 3.82 6.49 -11.82
CA VAL A 43 3.26 5.95 -10.57
C VAL A 43 4.39 5.61 -9.59
N LEU A 44 4.20 5.97 -8.32
CA LEU A 44 5.00 5.49 -7.20
C LEU A 44 4.19 4.43 -6.44
N GLU A 45 4.73 3.24 -6.25
CA GLU A 45 4.13 2.20 -5.42
C GLU A 45 4.94 2.02 -4.13
N ILE A 46 4.28 2.24 -3.00
CA ILE A 46 4.85 2.06 -1.66
C ILE A 46 4.56 0.65 -1.17
N GLY A 47 5.60 -0.07 -0.73
CA GLY A 47 5.48 -1.43 -0.20
C GLY A 47 5.00 -2.44 -1.24
N ALA A 48 5.78 -2.61 -2.30
CA ALA A 48 5.40 -3.46 -3.43
C ALA A 48 5.21 -4.96 -3.06
N GLY A 49 5.75 -5.40 -1.93
CA GLY A 49 5.68 -6.78 -1.51
C GLY A 49 6.32 -7.72 -2.52
N THR A 50 5.57 -8.68 -3.02
CA THR A 50 6.01 -9.60 -4.09
C THR A 50 5.76 -9.05 -5.50
N GLY A 51 5.30 -7.81 -5.65
CA GLY A 51 4.98 -7.20 -6.95
C GLY A 51 3.61 -7.62 -7.50
N THR A 52 2.67 -8.04 -6.66
CA THR A 52 1.36 -8.55 -7.08
C THR A 52 0.55 -7.53 -7.91
N ASN A 53 0.76 -6.23 -7.71
CA ASN A 53 0.09 -5.19 -8.49
C ASN A 53 0.63 -5.06 -9.91
N PHE A 54 1.89 -5.44 -10.17
CA PHE A 54 2.58 -5.08 -11.41
C PHE A 54 1.90 -5.64 -12.67
N ALA A 55 1.30 -6.83 -12.59
CA ALA A 55 0.56 -7.43 -13.68
C ALA A 55 -0.77 -6.72 -14.02
N HIS A 56 -1.20 -5.77 -13.18
CA HIS A 56 -2.52 -5.14 -13.28
C HIS A 56 -2.47 -3.65 -13.63
N TYR A 57 -1.28 -3.08 -13.79
CA TYR A 57 -1.16 -1.69 -14.24
C TYR A 57 -1.68 -1.54 -15.68
N PRO A 58 -2.53 -0.54 -15.94
CA PRO A 58 -3.02 -0.27 -17.30
C PRO A 58 -1.92 0.30 -18.20
N ASP A 59 -2.04 0.10 -19.51
CA ASP A 59 -1.08 0.56 -20.53
C ASP A 59 -0.92 2.10 -20.55
N SER A 60 -1.84 2.84 -19.95
CA SER A 60 -1.75 4.30 -19.77
C SER A 60 -0.71 4.74 -18.73
N VAL A 61 -0.19 3.81 -17.92
CA VAL A 61 0.91 4.06 -16.99
C VAL A 61 2.23 4.08 -17.74
N ALA A 62 2.91 5.20 -17.71
CA ALA A 62 4.18 5.38 -18.44
C ALA A 62 5.35 4.65 -17.77
N ALA A 63 5.38 4.65 -16.45
CA ALA A 63 6.36 3.92 -15.64
C ALA A 63 5.91 3.82 -14.17
N VAL A 64 6.32 2.74 -13.52
CA VAL A 64 6.17 2.54 -12.08
C VAL A 64 7.53 2.57 -11.40
N VAL A 65 7.66 3.35 -10.33
CA VAL A 65 8.74 3.25 -9.37
C VAL A 65 8.17 2.59 -8.12
N ALA A 66 8.72 1.45 -7.72
CA ALA A 66 8.23 0.69 -6.58
C ALA A 66 9.31 0.59 -5.50
N VAL A 67 8.93 0.72 -4.24
CA VAL A 67 9.83 0.53 -3.10
C VAL A 67 9.37 -0.63 -2.23
N GLU A 68 10.34 -1.47 -1.82
CA GLU A 68 10.11 -2.62 -0.94
C GLU A 68 11.35 -2.89 -0.08
N PRO A 69 11.31 -2.59 1.23
CA PRO A 69 12.48 -2.71 2.10
C PRO A 69 12.80 -4.16 2.53
N GLU A 70 11.83 -5.09 2.48
CA GLU A 70 12.07 -6.48 2.86
C GLU A 70 12.78 -7.23 1.73
N GLN A 71 14.02 -7.65 1.97
CA GLN A 71 14.92 -8.16 0.93
C GLN A 71 14.42 -9.44 0.24
N ARG A 72 13.67 -10.31 0.93
CA ARG A 72 13.12 -11.54 0.35
C ARG A 72 11.95 -11.22 -0.57
N LEU A 73 11.09 -10.27 -0.18
CA LEU A 73 9.98 -9.81 -1.03
C LEU A 73 10.51 -9.04 -2.23
N LEU A 74 11.55 -8.22 -2.04
CA LEU A 74 12.23 -7.48 -3.10
C LEU A 74 12.70 -8.37 -4.26
N VAL A 75 13.21 -9.58 -3.96
CA VAL A 75 13.61 -10.55 -5.01
C VAL A 75 12.40 -10.95 -5.87
N HIS A 76 11.27 -11.24 -5.24
CA HIS A 76 10.05 -11.59 -5.96
C HIS A 76 9.50 -10.40 -6.75
N ALA A 77 9.51 -9.20 -6.15
CA ALA A 77 9.08 -7.98 -6.83
C ALA A 77 9.90 -7.71 -8.10
N ARG A 78 11.21 -7.89 -8.06
CA ARG A 78 12.07 -7.74 -9.24
C ARG A 78 11.72 -8.72 -10.34
N THR A 79 11.48 -9.99 -10.00
CA THR A 79 11.01 -10.99 -10.97
C THR A 79 9.64 -10.64 -11.55
N ALA A 80 8.71 -10.15 -10.74
CA ALA A 80 7.40 -9.70 -11.20
C ALA A 80 7.50 -8.46 -12.12
N ALA A 81 8.44 -7.56 -11.84
CA ALA A 81 8.69 -6.36 -12.65
C ALA A 81 9.14 -6.71 -14.08
N GLU A 82 9.91 -7.79 -14.26
CA GLU A 82 10.33 -8.26 -15.60
C GLU A 82 9.17 -8.74 -16.47
N GLN A 83 8.04 -9.11 -15.85
CA GLN A 83 6.85 -9.64 -16.50
C GLN A 83 5.70 -8.62 -16.58
N ALA A 84 5.92 -7.42 -16.04
CA ALA A 84 4.90 -6.37 -15.99
C ALA A 84 4.56 -5.83 -17.40
N PRO A 85 3.30 -5.45 -17.68
CA PRO A 85 2.90 -4.88 -18.96
C PRO A 85 3.49 -3.48 -19.20
N VAL A 86 3.95 -2.81 -18.14
CA VAL A 86 4.52 -1.47 -18.15
C VAL A 86 5.92 -1.47 -17.54
N PRO A 87 6.79 -0.49 -17.83
CA PRO A 87 8.10 -0.38 -17.20
C PRO A 87 8.00 -0.24 -15.68
N VAL A 88 8.60 -1.17 -14.92
CA VAL A 88 8.63 -1.14 -13.45
C VAL A 88 10.08 -1.15 -12.97
N ARG A 89 10.46 -0.18 -12.15
CA ARG A 89 11.74 -0.12 -11.44
C ARG A 89 11.52 -0.35 -9.96
N VAL A 90 12.15 -1.39 -9.39
CA VAL A 90 12.02 -1.74 -7.98
C VAL A 90 13.29 -1.36 -7.21
N SER A 91 13.12 -0.61 -6.11
CA SER A 91 14.17 -0.21 -5.19
C SER A 91 13.99 -0.89 -3.83
N GLY A 92 15.10 -1.28 -3.19
CA GLY A 92 15.11 -1.89 -1.84
C GLY A 92 15.06 -0.86 -0.70
N LEU A 93 14.52 0.31 -0.93
CA LEU A 93 14.40 1.38 0.06
C LEU A 93 13.09 1.30 0.83
N ALA A 94 13.11 1.76 2.06
CA ALA A 94 11.89 2.07 2.80
C ALA A 94 11.25 3.35 2.23
N ALA A 95 9.97 3.56 2.54
CA ALA A 95 9.24 4.72 2.05
C ALA A 95 9.85 6.04 2.56
N GLU A 96 10.42 6.02 3.76
CA GLU A 96 11.09 7.15 4.40
C GLU A 96 12.45 7.50 3.76
N GLU A 97 13.03 6.59 2.98
CA GLU A 97 14.35 6.72 2.34
C GLU A 97 14.23 7.10 0.85
N ILE A 98 13.06 7.41 0.36
CA ILE A 98 12.82 7.68 -1.08
C ILE A 98 13.64 8.87 -1.58
N ASP A 99 13.94 9.87 -0.74
CA ASP A 99 14.81 10.99 -1.07
C ASP A 99 16.22 10.53 -1.47
N ASP A 100 16.75 9.50 -0.83
CA ASP A 100 18.08 8.96 -1.10
C ASP A 100 18.17 8.28 -2.49
N ALA A 101 17.03 7.89 -3.04
CA ALA A 101 16.95 7.34 -4.40
C ALA A 101 16.98 8.39 -5.52
N GLY A 102 17.08 9.68 -5.18
CA GLY A 102 16.96 10.78 -6.14
C GLY A 102 15.56 10.90 -6.75
N ILE A 103 14.55 10.41 -6.05
CA ILE A 103 13.14 10.52 -6.44
C ILE A 103 12.63 11.85 -5.90
N GLY A 104 12.54 12.85 -6.77
CA GLY A 104 12.13 14.21 -6.40
C GLY A 104 10.70 14.33 -5.90
N THR A 105 10.41 15.39 -5.16
CA THR A 105 9.05 15.81 -4.80
C THR A 105 8.26 16.19 -6.07
N GLU A 106 6.92 16.10 -5.99
CA GLU A 106 6.00 16.46 -7.08
C GLU A 106 6.33 15.82 -8.45
N SER A 107 6.79 14.56 -8.40
CA SER A 107 7.28 13.84 -9.58
C SER A 107 6.28 12.83 -10.14
N PHE A 108 5.24 12.47 -9.38
CA PHE A 108 4.31 11.39 -9.72
C PHE A 108 2.91 11.90 -10.00
N ASP A 109 2.26 11.28 -10.96
CA ASP A 109 0.86 11.49 -11.28
C ASP A 109 -0.04 10.72 -10.32
N ALA A 110 0.43 9.57 -9.83
CA ALA A 110 -0.25 8.77 -8.81
C ALA A 110 0.73 8.12 -7.83
N VAL A 111 0.24 7.86 -6.60
CA VAL A 111 0.87 7.00 -5.61
C VAL A 111 -0.10 5.86 -5.28
N VAL A 112 0.43 4.65 -5.13
CA VAL A 112 -0.35 3.44 -4.79
C VAL A 112 0.14 2.88 -3.47
N CYS A 113 -0.79 2.65 -2.54
CA CYS A 113 -0.59 1.93 -1.28
C CYS A 113 -1.57 0.75 -1.24
N SER A 114 -1.05 -0.48 -1.24
CA SER A 114 -1.87 -1.69 -1.19
C SER A 114 -1.43 -2.60 -0.05
N LEU A 115 -2.18 -2.61 1.05
CA LEU A 115 -1.88 -3.38 2.27
C LEU A 115 -0.56 -2.96 2.94
N VAL A 116 -0.25 -1.69 2.90
CA VAL A 116 0.98 -1.08 3.42
C VAL A 116 0.70 -0.16 4.60
N LEU A 117 -0.27 0.74 4.49
CA LEU A 117 -0.59 1.70 5.55
C LEU A 117 -1.08 1.03 6.83
N CYS A 118 -1.57 -0.20 6.73
CA CYS A 118 -1.92 -1.01 7.90
C CYS A 118 -0.68 -1.66 8.56
N THR A 119 0.50 -1.71 7.91
CA THR A 119 1.69 -2.41 8.38
C THR A 119 2.85 -1.51 8.81
N VAL A 120 2.96 -0.31 8.26
CA VAL A 120 4.04 0.64 8.60
C VAL A 120 3.92 1.13 10.04
N ASP A 121 5.04 1.50 10.67
CA ASP A 121 5.05 1.99 12.05
C ASP A 121 4.36 3.35 12.18
N ASP A 122 4.62 4.26 11.25
CA ASP A 122 4.04 5.60 11.21
C ASP A 122 3.30 5.85 9.88
N PRO A 123 2.01 5.50 9.80
CA PRO A 123 1.22 5.73 8.60
C PRO A 123 1.00 7.21 8.28
N GLU A 124 1.09 8.10 9.28
CA GLU A 124 0.95 9.54 9.09
C GLU A 124 2.14 10.10 8.32
N SER A 125 3.36 9.70 8.70
CA SER A 125 4.59 10.05 7.98
C SER A 125 4.54 9.54 6.53
N ILE A 126 4.16 8.27 6.32
CA ILE A 126 4.09 7.70 4.97
C ILE A 126 3.06 8.43 4.09
N VAL A 127 1.90 8.75 4.63
CA VAL A 127 0.87 9.48 3.86
C VAL A 127 1.31 10.91 3.54
N GLN A 128 2.06 11.58 4.43
CA GLN A 128 2.68 12.88 4.14
C GLN A 128 3.74 12.75 3.05
N GLU A 129 4.53 11.69 3.06
CA GLU A 129 5.49 11.40 2.00
C GLU A 129 4.78 11.20 0.66
N CYS A 130 3.72 10.38 0.62
CA CYS A 130 2.88 10.23 -0.57
C CYS A 130 2.38 11.59 -1.10
N PHE A 131 1.92 12.44 -0.18
CA PHE A 131 1.45 13.78 -0.53
C PHE A 131 2.56 14.64 -1.15
N SER A 132 3.77 14.62 -0.58
CA SER A 132 4.92 15.36 -1.08
C SER A 132 5.34 14.94 -2.49
N ARG A 133 5.26 13.63 -2.80
CA ARG A 133 5.68 13.05 -4.08
C ARG A 133 4.70 13.29 -5.21
N LEU A 134 3.44 13.52 -4.89
CA LEU A 134 2.41 13.78 -5.90
C LEU A 134 2.51 15.19 -6.46
N LYS A 135 2.33 15.29 -7.76
CA LYS A 135 2.04 16.57 -8.43
C LYS A 135 0.74 17.17 -7.87
N PRO A 136 0.57 18.50 -7.91
CA PRO A 136 -0.75 19.11 -7.72
C PRO A 136 -1.78 18.46 -8.67
N GLY A 137 -2.91 18.02 -8.14
CA GLY A 137 -3.93 17.26 -8.86
C GLY A 137 -3.63 15.76 -9.02
N GLY A 138 -2.47 15.28 -8.56
CA GLY A 138 -2.14 13.87 -8.54
C GLY A 138 -2.96 13.09 -7.50
N GLU A 139 -3.03 11.78 -7.66
CA GLU A 139 -3.94 10.94 -6.87
C GLU A 139 -3.22 9.87 -6.03
N LEU A 140 -3.74 9.65 -4.83
CA LEU A 140 -3.41 8.49 -3.98
C LEU A 140 -4.48 7.42 -4.19
N ARG A 141 -4.06 6.20 -4.55
CA ARG A 141 -4.89 4.99 -4.58
C ARG A 141 -4.52 4.11 -3.41
N TYR A 142 -5.51 3.70 -2.64
CA TYR A 142 -5.27 2.83 -1.49
C TYR A 142 -6.24 1.66 -1.42
N MET A 143 -5.71 0.53 -0.95
CA MET A 143 -6.45 -0.69 -0.64
C MET A 143 -5.89 -1.24 0.68
N GLU A 144 -6.60 -1.03 1.79
CA GLU A 144 -6.05 -1.23 3.13
C GLU A 144 -7.04 -1.94 4.07
N HIS A 145 -6.51 -2.72 5.02
CA HIS A 145 -7.31 -3.12 6.17
C HIS A 145 -7.65 -1.91 7.03
N VAL A 146 -8.92 -1.81 7.41
CA VAL A 146 -9.40 -0.67 8.18
C VAL A 146 -10.27 -1.09 9.35
N ARG A 147 -10.40 -0.21 10.32
CA ARG A 147 -11.26 -0.45 11.48
C ARG A 147 -12.70 -0.70 11.08
N SER A 148 -13.27 -1.76 11.65
CA SER A 148 -14.70 -2.07 11.59
C SER A 148 -15.45 -1.41 12.75
N GLY A 149 -16.75 -1.23 12.58
CA GLY A 149 -17.64 -0.80 13.66
C GLY A 149 -18.05 -1.93 14.61
N GLY A 150 -18.59 -1.54 15.77
CA GLY A 150 -19.25 -2.46 16.70
C GLY A 150 -18.33 -3.53 17.31
N TRP A 151 -18.84 -4.76 17.45
CA TRP A 151 -18.11 -5.86 18.08
C TRP A 151 -16.87 -6.31 17.29
N ARG A 152 -16.88 -6.16 15.97
CA ARG A 152 -15.72 -6.47 15.11
C ARG A 152 -14.54 -5.53 15.36
N GLY A 153 -14.79 -4.24 15.51
CA GLY A 153 -13.76 -3.31 15.91
C GLY A 153 -13.16 -3.59 17.29
N ARG A 154 -13.93 -4.23 18.19
CA ARG A 154 -13.39 -4.72 19.47
C ARG A 154 -12.44 -5.91 19.25
N ILE A 155 -12.80 -6.85 18.39
CA ILE A 155 -11.91 -7.97 18.01
C ILE A 155 -10.62 -7.45 17.38
N GLN A 156 -10.71 -6.50 16.45
CA GLN A 156 -9.54 -5.88 15.82
C GLN A 156 -8.63 -5.23 16.86
N ARG A 157 -9.17 -4.46 17.81
CA ARG A 157 -8.36 -3.86 18.90
C ARG A 157 -7.67 -4.90 19.76
N VAL A 158 -8.34 -6.01 20.07
CA VAL A 158 -7.71 -7.11 20.82
C VAL A 158 -6.63 -7.79 19.98
N ALA A 159 -6.87 -8.01 18.70
CA ALA A 159 -5.88 -8.58 17.79
C ALA A 159 -4.65 -7.67 17.70
N ASP A 160 -4.82 -6.39 17.45
CA ASP A 160 -3.74 -5.41 17.35
C ASP A 160 -2.92 -5.25 18.65
N ALA A 161 -3.56 -5.46 19.81
CA ALA A 161 -2.90 -5.41 21.13
C ALA A 161 -2.22 -6.73 21.54
N THR A 162 -2.27 -7.78 20.70
CA THR A 162 -1.74 -9.10 21.02
C THR A 162 -0.70 -9.56 19.98
N VAL A 163 -0.76 -10.84 19.61
CA VAL A 163 0.23 -11.47 18.71
C VAL A 163 0.04 -11.14 17.22
N TRP A 164 -1.07 -10.53 16.85
CA TRP A 164 -1.43 -10.30 15.44
C TRP A 164 -0.37 -9.50 14.67
N PRO A 165 0.08 -8.32 15.12
CA PRO A 165 1.10 -7.56 14.41
C PRO A 165 2.41 -8.34 14.26
N THR A 166 2.82 -9.08 15.29
CA THR A 166 4.04 -9.90 15.26
C THR A 166 3.97 -11.01 14.21
N LEU A 167 2.82 -11.65 14.05
CA LEU A 167 2.64 -12.78 13.12
C LEU A 167 2.38 -12.30 11.67
N PHE A 168 1.76 -11.14 11.50
CA PHE A 168 1.29 -10.65 10.20
C PHE A 168 1.99 -9.35 9.77
N GLY A 169 3.32 -9.27 9.99
CA GLY A 169 4.16 -8.20 9.44
C GLY A 169 3.77 -6.81 9.91
N ASN A 170 3.53 -6.66 11.20
CA ASN A 170 3.12 -5.40 11.82
C ASN A 170 1.74 -4.90 11.36
N CYS A 171 0.88 -5.80 10.84
CA CYS A 171 -0.46 -5.42 10.39
C CYS A 171 -1.35 -5.02 11.58
N HIS A 172 -1.77 -3.76 11.61
CA HIS A 172 -2.73 -3.20 12.54
C HIS A 172 -4.09 -3.03 11.84
N THR A 173 -5.04 -3.86 12.20
CA THR A 173 -6.33 -3.95 11.50
C THR A 173 -7.35 -2.92 11.95
N HIS A 174 -7.08 -2.20 13.06
CA HIS A 174 -7.98 -1.19 13.64
C HIS A 174 -7.50 0.26 13.37
N ARG A 175 -6.82 0.50 12.25
CA ARG A 175 -6.41 1.85 11.83
C ARG A 175 -7.53 2.60 11.13
N ASP A 176 -7.56 3.92 11.31
CA ASP A 176 -8.43 4.84 10.56
C ASP A 176 -7.64 5.48 9.42
N THR A 177 -7.30 4.65 8.44
CA THR A 177 -6.49 5.06 7.29
C THR A 177 -7.13 6.21 6.51
N GLU A 178 -8.46 6.20 6.38
CA GLU A 178 -9.20 7.26 5.68
C GLU A 178 -9.06 8.61 6.39
N ASP A 179 -9.06 8.62 7.72
CA ASP A 179 -8.83 9.84 8.53
C ASP A 179 -7.38 10.31 8.43
N THR A 180 -6.42 9.40 8.44
CA THR A 180 -4.99 9.72 8.24
C THR A 180 -4.76 10.39 6.87
N ILE A 181 -5.34 9.84 5.80
CA ILE A 181 -5.25 10.40 4.45
C ILE A 181 -5.85 11.81 4.41
N ARG A 182 -7.03 12.01 5.01
CA ARG A 182 -7.68 13.33 5.06
C ARG A 182 -6.86 14.36 5.84
N ARG A 183 -6.28 13.96 6.99
CA ARG A 183 -5.43 14.85 7.81
C ARG A 183 -4.14 15.28 7.09
N ALA A 184 -3.65 14.48 6.18
CA ALA A 184 -2.50 14.82 5.35
C ALA A 184 -2.79 15.88 4.27
N GLY A 185 -4.06 16.27 4.10
CA GLY A 185 -4.47 17.31 3.15
C GLY A 185 -5.08 16.78 1.85
N PHE A 186 -5.25 15.47 1.72
CA PHE A 186 -5.94 14.88 0.57
C PHE A 186 -7.44 15.16 0.59
N VAL A 187 -8.03 15.33 -0.58
CA VAL A 187 -9.48 15.35 -0.80
C VAL A 187 -9.92 13.99 -1.33
N THR A 188 -10.75 13.28 -0.56
CA THR A 188 -11.28 11.99 -0.98
C THR A 188 -12.32 12.19 -2.08
N GLU A 189 -12.08 11.61 -3.26
CA GLU A 189 -13.03 11.60 -4.38
C GLU A 189 -13.96 10.39 -4.35
N SER A 190 -13.40 9.24 -3.99
CA SER A 190 -14.18 8.01 -3.80
C SER A 190 -13.58 7.17 -2.68
N ALA A 191 -14.44 6.58 -1.88
CA ALA A 191 -14.05 5.60 -0.87
C ALA A 191 -15.20 4.60 -0.71
N ARG A 192 -14.85 3.32 -0.63
CA ARG A 192 -15.80 2.27 -0.31
C ARG A 192 -15.15 1.20 0.55
N ARG A 193 -15.99 0.50 1.30
CA ARG A 193 -15.58 -0.61 2.13
C ARG A 193 -16.09 -1.92 1.55
N GLN A 194 -15.21 -2.91 1.50
CA GLN A 194 -15.50 -4.21 0.93
C GLN A 194 -15.14 -5.32 1.90
N TRP A 195 -16.03 -6.27 2.03
CA TRP A 195 -15.79 -7.52 2.76
C TRP A 195 -15.26 -8.57 1.79
N THR A 196 -14.12 -9.17 2.13
CA THR A 196 -13.50 -10.23 1.32
C THR A 196 -13.78 -11.63 1.88
N MET A 197 -14.34 -11.70 3.09
CA MET A 197 -14.68 -12.94 3.79
C MET A 197 -16.15 -12.97 4.20
N PRO A 198 -16.74 -14.15 4.43
CA PRO A 198 -18.10 -14.26 4.94
C PRO A 198 -18.30 -13.46 6.24
N ARG A 199 -19.37 -12.67 6.29
CA ARG A 199 -19.61 -11.74 7.41
C ARG A 199 -19.79 -12.41 8.79
N TRP A 200 -20.04 -13.71 8.82
CA TRP A 200 -20.12 -14.47 10.07
C TRP A 200 -18.74 -14.85 10.64
N LEU A 201 -17.69 -14.80 9.81
CA LEU A 201 -16.34 -15.13 10.22
C LEU A 201 -15.69 -13.94 10.94
N PRO A 202 -15.26 -14.08 12.22
CA PRO A 202 -14.72 -12.97 13.00
C PRO A 202 -13.24 -12.72 12.74
N LEU A 203 -12.86 -12.58 11.45
CA LEU A 203 -11.48 -12.30 11.08
C LEU A 203 -11.22 -10.78 11.11
N PRO A 204 -10.11 -10.35 11.75
CA PRO A 204 -9.77 -8.93 11.88
C PRO A 204 -9.44 -8.27 10.54
N VAL A 205 -9.01 -9.04 9.54
CA VAL A 205 -8.61 -8.60 8.19
C VAL A 205 -9.73 -8.69 7.14
N ALA A 206 -10.98 -8.87 7.55
CA ALA A 206 -12.07 -9.12 6.61
C ALA A 206 -12.61 -7.85 5.92
N GLU A 207 -12.36 -6.66 6.46
CA GLU A 207 -12.84 -5.39 5.91
C GLU A 207 -11.69 -4.60 5.30
N PHE A 208 -11.86 -4.25 4.03
CA PHE A 208 -10.97 -3.41 3.24
C PHE A 208 -11.61 -2.06 2.97
N ALA A 209 -10.83 -0.99 3.00
CA ALA A 209 -11.15 0.26 2.33
C ALA A 209 -10.39 0.33 1.01
N LEU A 210 -11.12 0.67 -0.05
CA LEU A 210 -10.56 1.08 -1.33
C LEU A 210 -10.94 2.53 -1.54
N GLY A 211 -9.99 3.32 -2.03
CA GLY A 211 -10.29 4.71 -2.28
C GLY A 211 -9.32 5.40 -3.21
N ARG A 212 -9.82 6.53 -3.70
CA ARG A 212 -9.10 7.52 -4.47
C ARG A 212 -9.16 8.85 -3.73
N ALA A 213 -8.00 9.41 -3.45
CA ALA A 213 -7.87 10.71 -2.83
C ALA A 213 -6.90 11.58 -3.64
N VAL A 214 -7.21 12.85 -3.82
CA VAL A 214 -6.46 13.75 -4.71
C VAL A 214 -5.74 14.82 -3.91
N LYS A 215 -4.49 15.11 -4.29
CA LYS A 215 -3.76 16.28 -3.82
C LYS A 215 -4.38 17.52 -4.46
N PRO A 216 -4.89 18.49 -3.68
CA PRO A 216 -5.46 19.71 -4.25
C PRO A 216 -4.48 20.46 -5.14
N THR A 217 -4.98 21.12 -6.17
CA THR A 217 -4.20 22.10 -6.93
C THR A 217 -4.09 23.40 -6.14
N ALA A 218 -2.95 24.07 -6.20
CA ALA A 218 -2.78 25.37 -5.56
C ALA A 218 -3.85 26.36 -6.10
N GLY A 219 -4.85 26.69 -5.28
CA GLY A 219 -5.90 27.64 -5.61
C GLY A 219 -7.32 27.06 -5.66
N SER A 220 -7.54 25.80 -5.25
CA SER A 220 -8.88 25.21 -5.05
C SER A 220 -9.34 25.33 -3.60
#